data_8978164794e09876e55118f06b85d14e
#
_entry.id   8978164794e09876e55118f06b85d14e
#
_cell.length_a   1.000
_cell.length_b   1.000
_cell.length_c   1.000
_cell.angle_alpha   90.00
_cell.angle_beta   90.00
_cell.angle_gamma   90.00
#
_symmetry.space_group_name_H-M   'P 1'
#
loop_
_entity.id
_entity.type
_entity.pdbx_description
1 polymer ?
#
loop_
_entity_poly.entity_id
_entity_poly.type
_entity_poly.pdbx_seq_one_letter_code
_entity_poly.pdbx_strand_id
1 'polypeptide(L)'
;QAEDGIRDSVASRGLGDVYKRQIINFLALLGWNPGTEQELFSLDELVKCFSLEQVNKAGARFDPEKIKWFNQKYLQKMQSSSLIELLIKQRPFLKAMDKSSLLRVIDLVKERAVLSNDIWRLCYYFFESPKNYNENALKKAWRSESDGLMDSLCKALIAFDDSSIILLKAQIKGWVENSGVGFSKVMMPLRVALVGGLEGADIFEIIHFIGKDETIARIQHLRDKA
;
A
#
# COMPACT_ATOMS: atom_id res chain seq x y z
N GLN A 1 20.33 -11.91 26.16
CA GLN A 1 20.22 -12.94 25.09
C GLN A 1 18.90 -13.75 25.17
N ALA A 2 18.29 -13.94 26.35
CA ALA A 2 17.03 -14.69 26.47
C ALA A 2 15.76 -13.83 26.19
N GLU A 3 15.79 -12.53 26.43
CA GLU A 3 14.65 -11.64 26.20
C GLU A 3 14.44 -11.31 24.72
N ASP A 4 15.49 -11.22 23.92
CA ASP A 4 15.38 -10.99 22.47
C ASP A 4 14.80 -12.21 21.74
N GLY A 5 15.14 -13.41 22.17
CA GLY A 5 14.57 -14.64 21.62
C GLY A 5 13.07 -14.82 21.90
N ILE A 6 12.57 -14.27 23.01
CA ILE A 6 11.14 -14.33 23.39
C ILE A 6 10.33 -13.31 22.58
N ARG A 7 10.87 -12.09 22.35
CA ARG A 7 10.22 -11.06 21.52
C ARG A 7 10.10 -11.48 20.04
N ASP A 8 11.15 -12.07 19.47
CA ASP A 8 11.12 -12.63 18.11
C ASP A 8 10.08 -13.75 17.97
N SER A 9 9.87 -14.55 19.02
CA SER A 9 8.89 -15.62 19.01
C SER A 9 7.44 -15.12 19.06
N VAL A 10 7.16 -13.97 19.67
CA VAL A 10 5.80 -13.40 19.78
C VAL A 10 5.36 -12.74 18.47
N ALA A 11 6.23 -11.96 17.82
CA ALA A 11 5.92 -11.34 16.53
C ALA A 11 5.78 -12.39 15.41
N SER A 12 6.66 -13.43 15.40
CA SER A 12 6.53 -14.54 14.46
C SER A 12 5.32 -15.44 14.75
N ARG A 13 4.92 -15.58 16.04
CA ARG A 13 3.69 -16.29 16.44
C ARG A 13 2.44 -15.53 15.97
N GLY A 14 2.40 -14.21 16.09
CA GLY A 14 1.26 -13.42 15.64
C GLY A 14 0.98 -13.59 14.15
N LEU A 15 2.00 -13.56 13.30
CA LEU A 15 1.85 -13.76 11.86
C LEU A 15 1.61 -15.23 11.51
N GLY A 16 2.32 -16.14 12.14
CA GLY A 16 2.10 -17.57 12.00
C GLY A 16 0.68 -17.99 12.37
N ASP A 17 0.12 -17.39 13.41
CA ASP A 17 -1.26 -17.64 13.82
C ASP A 17 -2.29 -17.06 12.84
N VAL A 18 -2.07 -15.86 12.30
CA VAL A 18 -2.95 -15.27 11.27
C VAL A 18 -2.92 -16.13 10.01
N TYR A 19 -1.75 -16.53 9.55
CA TYR A 19 -1.58 -17.40 8.39
C TYR A 19 -2.23 -18.79 8.61
N LYS A 20 -2.04 -19.40 9.79
CA LYS A 20 -2.69 -20.67 10.14
C LYS A 20 -4.21 -20.54 10.13
N ARG A 21 -4.77 -19.50 10.75
CA ARG A 21 -6.22 -19.25 10.78
C ARG A 21 -6.80 -19.06 9.39
N GLN A 22 -6.10 -18.32 8.54
CA GLN A 22 -6.47 -18.14 7.13
C GLN A 22 -6.51 -19.46 6.39
N ILE A 23 -5.47 -20.28 6.51
CA ILE A 23 -5.41 -21.61 5.85
C ILE A 23 -6.53 -22.51 6.37
N ILE A 24 -6.74 -22.57 7.68
CA ILE A 24 -7.81 -23.40 8.27
C ILE A 24 -9.18 -22.96 7.74
N ASN A 25 -9.46 -21.65 7.72
CA ASN A 25 -10.72 -21.14 7.19
C ASN A 25 -10.88 -21.48 5.69
N PHE A 26 -9.85 -21.29 4.89
CA PHE A 26 -9.86 -21.64 3.47
C PHE A 26 -10.07 -23.14 3.25
N LEU A 27 -9.34 -24.01 3.97
CA LEU A 27 -9.47 -25.46 3.84
C LEU A 27 -10.83 -25.96 4.29
N ALA A 28 -11.39 -25.37 5.35
CA ALA A 28 -12.76 -25.70 5.77
C ALA A 28 -13.75 -25.45 4.64
N LEU A 29 -13.74 -24.25 4.06
CA LEU A 29 -14.67 -23.88 2.98
C LEU A 29 -14.36 -24.54 1.63
N LEU A 30 -13.21 -25.18 1.48
CA LEU A 30 -12.89 -25.93 0.27
C LEU A 30 -13.81 -27.15 0.08
N GLY A 31 -14.21 -27.79 1.18
CA GLY A 31 -15.05 -28.98 1.15
C GLY A 31 -16.32 -28.93 2.00
N TRP A 32 -16.50 -27.89 2.79
CA TRP A 32 -17.63 -27.72 3.70
C TRP A 32 -18.43 -26.46 3.35
N ASN A 33 -19.75 -26.53 3.50
CA ASN A 33 -20.64 -25.40 3.29
C ASN A 33 -21.42 -25.08 4.59
N PRO A 34 -21.25 -23.87 5.15
CA PRO A 34 -21.91 -23.47 6.39
C PRO A 34 -23.45 -23.26 6.24
N GLY A 35 -23.97 -23.30 5.01
CA GLY A 35 -25.35 -22.95 4.73
C GLY A 35 -25.67 -21.46 4.81
N THR A 36 -24.64 -20.62 4.87
CA THR A 36 -24.72 -19.16 4.91
C THR A 36 -23.77 -18.54 3.89
N GLU A 37 -23.89 -17.23 3.64
CA GLU A 37 -22.97 -16.49 2.77
C GLU A 37 -21.67 -16.06 3.49
N GLN A 38 -21.54 -16.39 4.78
CA GLN A 38 -20.33 -16.07 5.54
C GLN A 38 -19.17 -16.91 5.04
N GLU A 39 -18.03 -16.25 4.74
CA GLU A 39 -16.80 -16.90 4.28
C GLU A 39 -15.61 -16.70 5.24
N LEU A 40 -15.67 -15.67 6.08
CA LEU A 40 -14.61 -15.36 7.03
C LEU A 40 -15.03 -15.74 8.44
N PHE A 41 -14.46 -16.84 8.93
CA PHE A 41 -14.69 -17.38 10.26
C PHE A 41 -13.44 -17.27 11.13
N SER A 42 -13.62 -16.92 12.39
CA SER A 42 -12.60 -17.18 13.40
C SER A 42 -12.52 -18.69 13.68
N LEU A 43 -11.43 -19.13 14.31
CA LEU A 43 -11.30 -20.53 14.69
C LEU A 43 -12.42 -20.99 15.62
N ASP A 44 -12.81 -20.13 16.58
CA ASP A 44 -13.89 -20.42 17.52
C ASP A 44 -15.26 -20.54 16.84
N GLU A 45 -15.52 -19.71 15.82
CA GLU A 45 -16.73 -19.83 15.00
C GLU A 45 -16.70 -21.12 14.18
N LEU A 46 -15.57 -21.46 13.55
CA LEU A 46 -15.43 -22.72 12.81
C LEU A 46 -15.69 -23.93 13.71
N VAL A 47 -15.11 -23.96 14.92
CA VAL A 47 -15.30 -25.05 15.88
C VAL A 47 -16.77 -25.22 16.26
N LYS A 48 -17.53 -24.12 16.32
CA LYS A 48 -18.96 -24.15 16.69
C LYS A 48 -19.88 -24.58 15.56
N CYS A 49 -19.58 -24.18 14.31
CA CYS A 49 -20.49 -24.39 13.19
C CYS A 49 -20.07 -25.51 12.24
N PHE A 50 -18.80 -25.96 12.29
CA PHE A 50 -18.34 -27.05 11.42
C PHE A 50 -19.00 -28.38 11.79
N SER A 51 -19.52 -29.05 10.77
CA SER A 51 -20.16 -30.35 10.90
C SER A 51 -19.74 -31.25 9.73
N LEU A 52 -19.45 -32.52 10.02
CA LEU A 52 -19.03 -33.48 9.00
C LEU A 52 -20.18 -33.81 8.02
N GLU A 53 -21.41 -33.69 8.47
CA GLU A 53 -22.61 -33.92 7.64
C GLU A 53 -22.75 -32.91 6.50
N GLN A 54 -22.20 -31.70 6.70
CA GLN A 54 -22.20 -30.62 5.71
C GLN A 54 -20.98 -30.63 4.80
N VAL A 55 -20.09 -31.62 4.94
CA VAL A 55 -18.93 -31.76 4.03
C VAL A 55 -19.41 -32.35 2.71
N ASN A 56 -19.06 -31.68 1.62
CA ASN A 56 -19.38 -32.11 0.27
C ASN A 56 -18.70 -33.44 -0.06
N LYS A 57 -19.43 -34.39 -0.58
CA LYS A 57 -18.89 -35.67 -1.05
C LYS A 57 -18.21 -35.58 -2.42
N ALA A 58 -18.40 -34.48 -3.16
CA ALA A 58 -17.75 -34.21 -4.42
C ALA A 58 -16.30 -33.73 -4.20
N GLY A 59 -15.42 -33.96 -5.16
CA GLY A 59 -14.06 -33.47 -5.10
C GLY A 59 -13.97 -31.95 -4.98
N ALA A 60 -13.19 -31.47 -4.04
CA ALA A 60 -12.97 -30.05 -3.83
C ALA A 60 -12.15 -29.46 -4.98
N ARG A 61 -12.59 -28.33 -5.53
CA ARG A 61 -11.84 -27.58 -6.53
C ARG A 61 -11.00 -26.51 -5.85
N PHE A 62 -9.70 -26.61 -5.99
CA PHE A 62 -8.77 -25.60 -5.53
C PHE A 62 -8.85 -24.36 -6.41
N ASP A 63 -9.14 -23.20 -5.81
CA ASP A 63 -9.20 -21.90 -6.50
C ASP A 63 -8.10 -20.96 -5.95
N PRO A 64 -7.03 -20.69 -6.73
CA PRO A 64 -5.96 -19.80 -6.32
C PRO A 64 -6.42 -18.35 -6.08
N GLU A 65 -7.43 -17.87 -6.81
CA GLU A 65 -7.94 -16.51 -6.62
C GLU A 65 -8.70 -16.37 -5.29
N LYS A 66 -9.39 -17.43 -4.89
CA LYS A 66 -10.03 -17.49 -3.58
C LYS A 66 -9.02 -17.40 -2.43
N ILE A 67 -7.86 -18.04 -2.55
CA ILE A 67 -6.76 -17.92 -1.55
C ILE A 67 -6.27 -16.47 -1.47
N LYS A 68 -6.04 -15.81 -2.60
CA LYS A 68 -5.62 -14.41 -2.64
C LYS A 68 -6.64 -13.51 -1.96
N TRP A 69 -7.93 -13.74 -2.23
CA TRP A 69 -9.02 -13.03 -1.59
C TRP A 69 -9.02 -13.21 -0.07
N PHE A 70 -8.88 -14.43 0.43
CA PHE A 70 -8.76 -14.71 1.86
C PHE A 70 -7.58 -13.96 2.46
N ASN A 71 -6.42 -14.06 1.84
CA ASN A 71 -5.20 -13.41 2.31
C ASN A 71 -5.38 -11.90 2.41
N GLN A 72 -5.94 -11.26 1.38
CA GLN A 72 -6.27 -9.84 1.40
C GLN A 72 -7.21 -9.48 2.56
N LYS A 73 -8.29 -10.26 2.76
CA LYS A 73 -9.26 -10.01 3.84
C LYS A 73 -8.64 -10.15 5.23
N TYR A 74 -7.76 -11.11 5.43
CA TYR A 74 -7.02 -11.27 6.68
C TYR A 74 -6.03 -10.13 6.91
N LEU A 75 -5.29 -9.68 5.88
CA LEU A 75 -4.41 -8.51 5.97
C LEU A 75 -5.18 -7.23 6.33
N GLN A 76 -6.33 -7.00 5.71
CA GLN A 76 -7.20 -5.85 6.02
C GLN A 76 -7.66 -5.84 7.48
N LYS A 77 -7.94 -7.02 8.07
CA LYS A 77 -8.32 -7.17 9.47
C LYS A 77 -7.16 -7.05 10.46
N MET A 78 -5.91 -7.21 10.00
CA MET A 78 -4.76 -7.10 10.86
C MET A 78 -4.59 -5.68 11.41
N GLN A 79 -4.10 -5.59 12.65
CA GLN A 79 -3.68 -4.30 13.22
C GLN A 79 -2.47 -3.76 12.45
N SER A 80 -2.50 -2.48 12.10
CA SER A 80 -1.41 -1.82 11.36
C SER A 80 -0.08 -1.89 12.11
N SER A 81 -0.11 -1.91 13.45
CA SER A 81 1.09 -2.11 14.29
C SER A 81 1.81 -3.44 14.00
N SER A 82 1.07 -4.53 13.81
CA SER A 82 1.66 -5.84 13.48
C SER A 82 2.27 -5.86 12.07
N LEU A 83 1.67 -5.13 11.12
CA LEU A 83 2.21 -4.96 9.77
C LEU A 83 3.50 -4.13 9.77
N ILE A 84 3.59 -3.11 10.65
CA ILE A 84 4.82 -2.32 10.84
C ILE A 84 5.96 -3.20 11.34
N GLU A 85 5.73 -4.06 12.32
CA GLU A 85 6.76 -4.97 12.85
C GLU A 85 7.32 -5.88 11.74
N LEU A 86 6.45 -6.38 10.86
CA LEU A 86 6.86 -7.14 9.68
C LEU A 86 7.70 -6.32 8.72
N LEU A 87 7.26 -5.09 8.46
CA LEU A 87 7.94 -4.19 7.54
C LEU A 87 9.33 -3.81 8.09
N ILE A 88 9.44 -3.51 9.37
CA ILE A 88 10.72 -3.23 10.06
C ILE A 88 11.65 -4.44 9.98
N LYS A 89 11.13 -5.67 10.14
CA LYS A 89 11.93 -6.89 9.99
C LYS A 89 12.53 -7.04 8.59
N GLN A 90 11.77 -6.67 7.56
CA GLN A 90 12.23 -6.69 6.17
C GLN A 90 13.12 -5.47 5.82
N ARG A 91 12.91 -4.34 6.49
CA ARG A 91 13.57 -3.05 6.26
C ARG A 91 13.98 -2.41 7.59
N PRO A 92 15.11 -2.83 8.18
CA PRO A 92 15.50 -2.40 9.54
C PRO A 92 15.68 -0.90 9.73
N PHE A 93 15.98 -0.15 8.65
CA PHE A 93 16.13 1.31 8.71
C PHE A 93 14.84 2.02 9.14
N LEU A 94 13.67 1.43 8.90
CA LEU A 94 12.37 1.98 9.30
C LEU A 94 12.21 2.04 10.83
N LYS A 95 13.02 1.30 11.59
CA LYS A 95 13.00 1.35 13.06
C LYS A 95 13.33 2.74 13.62
N ALA A 96 14.11 3.54 12.87
CA ALA A 96 14.48 4.90 13.26
C ALA A 96 13.37 5.93 12.96
N MET A 97 12.32 5.56 12.25
CA MET A 97 11.24 6.45 11.87
C MET A 97 10.17 6.54 12.96
N ASP A 98 9.47 7.67 12.97
CA ASP A 98 8.35 7.87 13.85
C ASP A 98 7.23 6.85 13.60
N LYS A 99 6.75 6.22 14.69
CA LYS A 99 5.75 5.16 14.62
C LYS A 99 4.39 5.66 14.09
N SER A 100 4.02 6.90 14.36
CA SER A 100 2.75 7.47 13.89
C SER A 100 2.77 7.66 12.37
N SER A 101 3.90 8.08 11.82
CA SER A 101 4.14 8.19 10.39
C SER A 101 4.07 6.83 9.69
N LEU A 102 4.69 5.79 10.28
CA LEU A 102 4.60 4.44 9.76
C LEU A 102 3.17 3.89 9.78
N LEU A 103 2.42 4.13 10.86
CA LEU A 103 1.01 3.73 10.96
C LEU A 103 0.17 4.38 9.86
N ARG A 104 0.33 5.68 9.64
CA ARG A 104 -0.37 6.42 8.59
C ARG A 104 -0.10 5.82 7.21
N VAL A 105 1.16 5.54 6.89
CA VAL A 105 1.53 4.94 5.60
C VAL A 105 0.93 3.54 5.42
N ILE A 106 1.00 2.70 6.45
CA ILE A 106 0.40 1.36 6.39
C ILE A 106 -1.12 1.44 6.17
N ASP A 107 -1.81 2.33 6.87
CA ASP A 107 -3.26 2.50 6.72
C ASP A 107 -3.66 2.97 5.31
N LEU A 108 -2.81 3.76 4.63
CA LEU A 108 -3.04 4.17 3.25
C LEU A 108 -2.90 3.04 2.23
N VAL A 109 -2.14 1.99 2.55
CA VAL A 109 -1.79 0.95 1.55
C VAL A 109 -2.33 -0.44 1.86
N LYS A 110 -2.63 -0.77 3.12
CA LYS A 110 -3.03 -2.13 3.53
C LYS A 110 -4.26 -2.67 2.82
N GLU A 111 -5.21 -1.80 2.48
CA GLU A 111 -6.43 -2.20 1.76
C GLU A 111 -6.15 -2.78 0.36
N ARG A 112 -5.01 -2.38 -0.24
CA ARG A 112 -4.58 -2.81 -1.57
C ARG A 112 -3.65 -4.01 -1.54
N ALA A 113 -3.12 -4.37 -0.38
CA ALA A 113 -2.19 -5.48 -0.23
C ALA A 113 -2.93 -6.80 -0.31
N VAL A 114 -2.47 -7.70 -1.16
CA VAL A 114 -2.95 -9.07 -1.26
C VAL A 114 -2.05 -9.99 -0.43
N LEU A 115 -0.75 -9.80 -0.49
CA LEU A 115 0.25 -10.52 0.30
C LEU A 115 0.98 -9.56 1.26
N SER A 116 1.47 -10.07 2.38
CA SER A 116 2.28 -9.28 3.32
C SER A 116 3.51 -8.64 2.65
N ASN A 117 4.10 -9.32 1.68
CA ASN A 117 5.23 -8.80 0.90
C ASN A 117 4.85 -7.64 -0.05
N ASP A 118 3.57 -7.49 -0.38
CA ASP A 118 3.09 -6.37 -1.20
C ASP A 118 3.18 -5.04 -0.46
N ILE A 119 3.12 -5.06 0.88
CA ILE A 119 3.10 -3.84 1.69
C ILE A 119 4.28 -2.94 1.32
N TRP A 120 5.51 -3.48 1.26
CA TRP A 120 6.67 -2.69 0.87
C TRP A 120 6.53 -2.12 -0.54
N ARG A 121 6.14 -2.93 -1.51
CA ARG A 121 5.94 -2.51 -2.90
C ARG A 121 4.91 -1.37 -3.02
N LEU A 122 3.90 -1.38 -2.15
CA LEU A 122 2.82 -0.38 -2.13
C LEU A 122 3.16 0.90 -1.37
N CYS A 123 4.25 0.90 -0.56
CA CYS A 123 4.59 2.04 0.28
C CYS A 123 6.05 2.51 0.18
N TYR A 124 6.94 1.83 -0.56
CA TYR A 124 8.37 2.16 -0.59
C TYR A 124 8.64 3.62 -0.96
N TYR A 125 7.82 4.19 -1.85
CA TYR A 125 7.96 5.56 -2.34
C TYR A 125 7.69 6.64 -1.28
N PHE A 126 7.14 6.29 -0.14
CA PHE A 126 7.09 7.20 1.01
C PHE A 126 8.47 7.36 1.68
N PHE A 127 9.35 6.39 1.53
CA PHE A 127 10.62 6.29 2.25
C PHE A 127 11.84 6.41 1.35
N GLU A 128 11.74 6.01 0.10
CA GLU A 128 12.81 6.01 -0.89
C GLU A 128 12.33 6.57 -2.22
N SER A 129 13.18 7.35 -2.91
CA SER A 129 12.89 7.80 -4.27
C SER A 129 12.84 6.62 -5.24
N PRO A 130 11.98 6.65 -6.26
CA PRO A 130 11.95 5.62 -7.29
C PRO A 130 13.29 5.52 -8.01
N LYS A 131 13.88 4.31 -8.04
CA LYS A 131 15.13 4.03 -8.79
C LYS A 131 14.83 3.69 -10.24
N ASN A 132 13.69 3.04 -10.47
CA ASN A 132 13.24 2.62 -11.80
C ASN A 132 11.85 3.18 -12.07
N TYR A 133 11.59 3.47 -13.34
CA TYR A 133 10.31 3.98 -13.81
C TYR A 133 9.69 2.98 -14.76
N ASN A 134 8.39 2.74 -14.63
CA ASN A 134 7.66 1.87 -15.55
C ASN A 134 7.60 2.53 -16.93
N GLU A 135 8.18 1.90 -17.95
CA GLU A 135 8.29 2.45 -19.29
C GLU A 135 6.93 2.79 -19.92
N ASN A 136 5.93 1.93 -19.73
CA ASN A 136 4.59 2.18 -20.26
C ASN A 136 3.91 3.36 -19.55
N ALA A 137 4.11 3.48 -18.23
CA ALA A 137 3.63 4.62 -17.47
C ALA A 137 4.31 5.90 -17.91
N LEU A 138 5.63 5.86 -18.12
CA LEU A 138 6.41 7.00 -18.60
C LEU A 138 5.93 7.45 -19.99
N LYS A 139 5.86 6.57 -20.96
CA LYS A 139 5.35 6.86 -22.32
C LYS A 139 3.94 7.44 -22.32
N LYS A 140 3.09 7.00 -21.37
CA LYS A 140 1.71 7.48 -21.25
C LYS A 140 1.61 8.84 -20.58
N ALA A 141 2.43 9.09 -19.55
CA ALA A 141 2.35 10.25 -18.68
C ALA A 141 3.25 11.40 -19.13
N TRP A 142 4.46 11.10 -19.58
CA TRP A 142 5.48 12.08 -19.93
C TRP A 142 5.45 12.39 -21.42
N ARG A 143 5.12 13.62 -21.76
CA ARG A 143 4.99 14.14 -23.13
C ARG A 143 5.87 15.35 -23.32
N SER A 144 5.98 15.86 -24.53
CA SER A 144 6.81 17.04 -24.86
C SER A 144 6.53 18.27 -23.99
N GLU A 145 5.28 18.47 -23.60
CA GLU A 145 4.89 19.57 -22.72
C GLU A 145 5.14 19.34 -21.23
N SER A 146 5.44 18.09 -20.83
CA SER A 146 5.54 17.70 -19.40
C SER A 146 6.71 18.37 -18.70
N ASP A 147 7.84 18.57 -19.37
CA ASP A 147 9.02 19.22 -18.79
C ASP A 147 8.72 20.64 -18.34
N GLY A 148 8.09 21.44 -19.19
CA GLY A 148 7.73 22.81 -18.87
C GLY A 148 6.66 22.91 -17.78
N LEU A 149 5.70 21.97 -17.79
CA LEU A 149 4.65 21.92 -16.76
C LEU A 149 5.24 21.54 -15.39
N MET A 150 6.12 20.55 -15.36
CA MET A 150 6.74 20.09 -14.11
C MET A 150 7.72 21.14 -13.55
N ASP A 151 8.45 21.86 -14.41
CA ASP A 151 9.27 22.98 -13.99
C ASP A 151 8.43 24.11 -13.36
N SER A 152 7.32 24.45 -14.00
CA SER A 152 6.39 25.46 -13.48
C SER A 152 5.75 25.02 -12.16
N LEU A 153 5.40 23.72 -12.02
CA LEU A 153 4.89 23.17 -10.78
C LEU A 153 5.93 23.21 -9.67
N CYS A 154 7.19 22.87 -9.95
CA CYS A 154 8.26 22.97 -8.97
C CYS A 154 8.43 24.39 -8.42
N LYS A 155 8.37 25.40 -9.29
CA LYS A 155 8.41 26.81 -8.87
C LYS A 155 7.22 27.18 -7.98
N ALA A 156 6.03 26.70 -8.30
CA ALA A 156 4.83 26.93 -7.51
C ALA A 156 4.90 26.23 -6.13
N LEU A 157 5.39 25.00 -6.09
CA LEU A 157 5.52 24.21 -4.85
C LEU A 157 6.39 24.90 -3.80
N ILE A 158 7.40 25.66 -4.19
CA ILE A 158 8.24 26.42 -3.26
C ILE A 158 7.42 27.37 -2.39
N ALA A 159 6.41 28.01 -2.99
CA ALA A 159 5.55 28.99 -2.32
C ALA A 159 4.35 28.37 -1.60
N PHE A 160 4.05 27.09 -1.82
CA PHE A 160 2.89 26.43 -1.23
C PHE A 160 3.11 26.11 0.26
N ASP A 161 2.02 26.22 1.02
CA ASP A 161 1.96 25.79 2.40
C ASP A 161 1.65 24.27 2.44
N ASP A 162 2.60 23.47 2.93
CA ASP A 162 2.51 22.03 3.08
C ASP A 162 2.25 21.58 4.54
N SER A 163 1.96 22.52 5.45
CA SER A 163 1.62 22.23 6.85
C SER A 163 0.37 21.35 6.99
N SER A 164 -0.52 21.38 6.01
CA SER A 164 -1.75 20.59 5.97
C SER A 164 -2.01 20.05 4.58
N ILE A 165 -2.38 18.76 4.51
CA ILE A 165 -2.78 18.10 3.25
C ILE A 165 -3.95 18.82 2.56
N ILE A 166 -4.88 19.39 3.35
CA ILE A 166 -6.06 20.12 2.81
C ILE A 166 -5.60 21.39 2.10
N LEU A 167 -4.70 22.16 2.70
CA LEU A 167 -4.14 23.37 2.12
C LEU A 167 -3.32 23.05 0.88
N LEU A 168 -2.40 22.09 0.99
CA LEU A 168 -1.56 21.63 -0.11
C LEU A 168 -2.40 21.22 -1.32
N LYS A 169 -3.43 20.39 -1.09
CA LYS A 169 -4.35 19.92 -2.13
C LYS A 169 -5.12 21.07 -2.80
N ALA A 170 -5.60 22.03 -2.01
CA ALA A 170 -6.31 23.19 -2.53
C ALA A 170 -5.38 24.08 -3.39
N GLN A 171 -4.14 24.33 -2.94
CA GLN A 171 -3.16 25.14 -3.66
C GLN A 171 -2.75 24.47 -4.99
N ILE A 172 -2.44 23.17 -4.98
CA ILE A 172 -2.09 22.45 -6.21
C ILE A 172 -3.27 22.45 -7.20
N LYS A 173 -4.50 22.19 -6.73
CA LYS A 173 -5.69 22.23 -7.59
C LYS A 173 -5.92 23.61 -8.18
N GLY A 174 -5.88 24.64 -7.34
CA GLY A 174 -6.03 26.02 -7.81
C GLY A 174 -4.96 26.44 -8.81
N TRP A 175 -3.71 26.01 -8.60
CA TRP A 175 -2.64 26.23 -9.57
C TRP A 175 -2.92 25.52 -10.91
N VAL A 176 -3.40 24.27 -10.90
CA VAL A 176 -3.76 23.53 -12.12
C VAL A 176 -4.88 24.24 -12.87
N GLU A 177 -5.93 24.67 -12.17
CA GLU A 177 -7.06 25.41 -12.75
C GLU A 177 -6.60 26.71 -13.40
N ASN A 178 -5.76 27.49 -12.71
CA ASN A 178 -5.22 28.76 -13.21
C ASN A 178 -4.24 28.57 -14.38
N SER A 179 -3.59 27.42 -14.49
CA SER A 179 -2.70 27.13 -15.62
C SER A 179 -3.41 26.86 -16.93
N GLY A 180 -4.74 26.66 -16.91
CA GLY A 180 -5.54 26.29 -18.07
C GLY A 180 -5.26 24.91 -18.64
N VAL A 181 -4.47 24.07 -17.91
CA VAL A 181 -4.07 22.73 -18.32
C VAL A 181 -5.00 21.71 -17.69
N GLY A 182 -5.32 20.64 -18.41
CA GLY A 182 -6.13 19.55 -17.87
C GLY A 182 -5.44 18.87 -16.68
N PHE A 183 -6.19 18.62 -15.61
CA PHE A 183 -5.70 18.04 -14.34
C PHE A 183 -4.83 16.79 -14.54
N SER A 184 -5.25 15.86 -15.42
CA SER A 184 -4.51 14.64 -15.72
C SER A 184 -3.13 14.89 -16.35
N LYS A 185 -2.98 15.99 -17.12
CA LYS A 185 -1.69 16.35 -17.75
C LYS A 185 -0.63 16.76 -16.74
N VAL A 186 -1.04 17.21 -15.56
CA VAL A 186 -0.16 17.53 -14.43
C VAL A 186 0.01 16.34 -13.50
N MET A 187 -1.10 15.71 -13.11
CA MET A 187 -1.06 14.65 -12.08
C MET A 187 -0.43 13.35 -12.54
N MET A 188 -0.53 13.01 -13.83
CA MET A 188 0.10 11.76 -14.32
C MET A 188 1.63 11.84 -14.33
N PRO A 189 2.28 12.86 -14.92
CA PRO A 189 3.73 13.03 -14.82
C PRO A 189 4.21 13.13 -13.39
N LEU A 190 3.53 13.92 -12.55
CA LEU A 190 3.85 14.07 -11.14
C LEU A 190 3.81 12.71 -10.41
N ARG A 191 2.78 11.89 -10.64
CA ARG A 191 2.67 10.56 -10.06
C ARG A 191 3.83 9.67 -10.49
N VAL A 192 4.18 9.65 -11.78
CA VAL A 192 5.31 8.85 -12.26
C VAL A 192 6.61 9.29 -11.60
N ALA A 193 6.83 10.60 -11.45
CA ALA A 193 8.01 11.12 -10.75
C ALA A 193 8.09 10.66 -9.29
N LEU A 194 6.96 10.64 -8.58
CA LEU A 194 6.92 10.33 -7.15
C LEU A 194 6.93 8.83 -6.84
N VAL A 195 6.31 8.00 -7.71
CA VAL A 195 6.02 6.58 -7.43
C VAL A 195 6.73 5.63 -8.40
N GLY A 196 7.28 6.13 -9.50
CA GLY A 196 7.86 5.32 -10.56
C GLY A 196 6.82 4.67 -11.50
N GLY A 197 5.52 4.93 -11.31
CA GLY A 197 4.42 4.35 -12.08
C GLY A 197 3.11 5.14 -11.94
N LEU A 198 2.00 4.59 -12.45
CA LEU A 198 0.69 5.24 -12.37
C LEU A 198 -0.16 4.78 -11.18
N GLU A 199 0.24 3.71 -10.50
CA GLU A 199 -0.47 3.15 -9.36
C GLU A 199 0.21 3.55 -8.04
N GLY A 200 -0.58 3.82 -7.00
CA GLY A 200 -0.05 4.19 -5.68
C GLY A 200 -1.13 4.84 -4.80
N ALA A 201 -0.73 5.28 -3.61
CA ALA A 201 -1.57 6.03 -2.70
C ALA A 201 -2.03 7.38 -3.28
N ASP A 202 -2.89 8.10 -2.56
CA ASP A 202 -3.25 9.46 -2.96
C ASP A 202 -2.00 10.34 -3.10
N ILE A 203 -1.88 11.04 -4.22
CA ILE A 203 -0.68 11.81 -4.56
C ILE A 203 -0.43 12.95 -3.56
N PHE A 204 -1.48 13.53 -3.00
CA PHE A 204 -1.36 14.60 -2.02
C PHE A 204 -0.90 14.08 -0.67
N GLU A 205 -1.29 12.84 -0.29
CA GLU A 205 -0.75 12.14 0.87
C GLU A 205 0.75 11.88 0.71
N ILE A 206 1.18 11.49 -0.49
CA ILE A 206 2.60 11.26 -0.78
C ILE A 206 3.38 12.57 -0.63
N ILE A 207 2.94 13.65 -1.32
CA ILE A 207 3.62 14.95 -1.27
C ILE A 207 3.71 15.49 0.15
N HIS A 208 2.59 15.44 0.90
CA HIS A 208 2.56 15.91 2.28
C HIS A 208 3.49 15.10 3.20
N PHE A 209 3.64 13.79 2.95
CA PHE A 209 4.51 12.93 3.74
C PHE A 209 6.00 13.15 3.46
N ILE A 210 6.38 13.22 2.17
CA ILE A 210 7.81 13.39 1.79
C ILE A 210 8.25 14.86 1.82
N GLY A 211 7.33 15.79 1.84
CA GLY A 211 7.58 17.23 1.78
C GLY A 211 7.81 17.76 0.36
N LYS A 212 7.75 19.08 0.23
CA LYS A 212 7.89 19.75 -1.06
C LYS A 212 9.29 19.65 -1.65
N ASP A 213 10.34 19.70 -0.81
CA ASP A 213 11.73 19.65 -1.27
C ASP A 213 12.06 18.29 -1.93
N GLU A 214 11.68 17.18 -1.29
CA GLU A 214 11.85 15.84 -1.87
C GLU A 214 10.96 15.66 -3.10
N THR A 215 9.74 16.23 -3.10
CA THR A 215 8.86 16.23 -4.27
C THR A 215 9.51 16.89 -5.46
N ILE A 216 10.09 18.09 -5.27
CA ILE A 216 10.81 18.82 -6.30
C ILE A 216 12.02 18.03 -6.80
N ALA A 217 12.81 17.48 -5.89
CA ALA A 217 14.00 16.67 -6.23
C ALA A 217 13.62 15.46 -7.11
N ARG A 218 12.53 14.75 -6.80
CA ARG A 218 12.06 13.62 -7.61
C ARG A 218 11.57 14.03 -8.99
N ILE A 219 10.88 15.15 -9.09
CA ILE A 219 10.46 15.69 -10.40
C ILE A 219 11.70 16.03 -11.25
N GLN A 220 12.67 16.72 -10.68
CA GLN A 220 13.92 17.08 -11.37
C GLN A 220 14.69 15.82 -11.81
N HIS A 221 14.82 14.84 -10.91
CA HIS A 221 15.50 13.59 -11.22
C HIS A 221 14.85 12.81 -12.38
N LEU A 222 13.51 12.82 -12.48
CA LEU A 222 12.85 12.19 -13.62
C LEU A 222 13.08 12.99 -14.91
N ARG A 223 13.00 14.32 -14.85
CA ARG A 223 13.28 15.20 -16.02
C ARG A 223 14.67 14.95 -16.63
N ASP A 224 15.67 14.73 -15.76
CA ASP A 224 17.04 14.46 -16.23
C ASP A 224 17.21 13.08 -16.89
N LYS A 225 16.21 12.18 -16.74
CA LYS A 225 16.22 10.82 -17.30
C LYS A 225 15.25 10.59 -18.44
N ALA A 226 14.24 11.43 -18.59
CA ALA A 226 13.16 11.27 -19.57
C ALA A 226 13.49 11.94 -20.91
#